data_29fa5fe67964b94158a6d2fb42f2e2d8
#
_entry.id   29fa5fe67964b94158a6d2fb42f2e2d8
#
_cell.length_a   1.000
_cell.length_b   1.000
_cell.length_c   1.000
_cell.angle_alpha   90.00
_cell.angle_beta   90.00
_cell.angle_gamma   90.00
#
_symmetry.space_group_name_H-M   'P 1'
#
loop_
_entity.id
_entity.type
_entity.pdbx_description
1 polymer ?
#
loop_
_entity_poly.entity_id
_entity_poly.type
_entity_poly.pdbx_seq_one_letter_code
_entity_poly.pdbx_strand_id
1 'polypeptide(L)'
;MHFSEISPGMTAQVVAARGAKTMEFETKITEVDQENHTVKIEAICRDGKLVGFDIEGIILVIYIINFHDSRVYQFNNISIRSFKCADGSLYQVVTFKSLEGKVANRRGAVRVWLGTEGKVVLGNQKEEHPVIIKDISATGISFVCDEDTEVEMGMPITLSFFDEKICRPFILNANVVRYADLEDHTRIVYGCRFSSESDAISRYVNEKQREKLKATRTVDSHYRG
;
A
#
# COMPACT_ATOMS: atom_id res chain seq x y z
N MET A 1 -11.16 -5.53 13.92
CA MET A 1 -11.38 -6.75 13.10
C MET A 1 -11.11 -7.95 13.96
N HIS A 2 -12.11 -8.78 14.16
CA HIS A 2 -11.93 -10.06 14.82
C HIS A 2 -11.43 -11.11 13.81
N PHE A 3 -10.72 -12.16 14.28
CA PHE A 3 -10.22 -13.26 13.44
C PHE A 3 -11.34 -13.89 12.58
N SER A 4 -12.54 -14.03 13.12
CA SER A 4 -13.70 -14.60 12.40
C SER A 4 -14.14 -13.80 11.15
N GLU A 5 -13.66 -12.57 10.99
CA GLU A 5 -13.93 -11.73 9.82
C GLU A 5 -12.90 -11.94 8.69
N ILE A 6 -11.85 -12.74 8.97
CA ILE A 6 -10.83 -13.08 7.95
C ILE A 6 -11.45 -14.08 6.97
N SER A 7 -11.23 -13.82 5.67
CA SER A 7 -11.73 -14.69 4.60
C SER A 7 -10.67 -14.96 3.54
N PRO A 8 -10.79 -16.06 2.80
CA PRO A 8 -9.94 -16.33 1.65
C PRO A 8 -10.00 -15.20 0.60
N GLY A 9 -8.89 -14.97 -0.09
CA GLY A 9 -8.72 -13.88 -1.05
C GLY A 9 -8.23 -12.56 -0.45
N MET A 10 -8.29 -12.37 0.87
CA MET A 10 -7.75 -11.18 1.51
C MET A 10 -6.24 -11.07 1.31
N THR A 11 -5.78 -9.86 0.98
CA THR A 11 -4.34 -9.55 0.91
C THR A 11 -3.79 -9.40 2.32
N ALA A 12 -2.63 -10.01 2.54
CA ALA A 12 -1.89 -9.90 3.77
C ALA A 12 -0.45 -9.47 3.54
N GLN A 13 0.14 -8.82 4.54
CA GLN A 13 1.55 -8.49 4.58
C GLN A 13 2.16 -9.05 5.86
N VAL A 14 3.13 -9.91 5.73
CA VAL A 14 3.91 -10.42 6.86
C VAL A 14 5.13 -9.54 7.06
N VAL A 15 5.30 -9.06 8.29
CA VAL A 15 6.49 -8.32 8.70
C VAL A 15 7.26 -9.16 9.69
N ALA A 16 8.52 -9.42 9.37
CA ALA A 16 9.45 -10.19 10.18
C ALA A 16 10.58 -9.27 10.67
N ALA A 17 10.71 -9.10 11.97
CA ALA A 17 11.73 -8.25 12.58
C ALA A 17 12.68 -9.08 13.44
N ARG A 18 14.00 -8.83 13.32
CA ARG A 18 15.03 -9.40 14.18
C ARG A 18 16.09 -8.34 14.48
N GLY A 19 16.14 -7.88 15.72
CA GLY A 19 16.97 -6.73 16.11
C GLY A 19 16.57 -5.47 15.32
N ALA A 20 17.53 -4.83 14.68
CA ALA A 20 17.30 -3.64 13.83
C ALA A 20 16.87 -3.95 12.38
N LYS A 21 16.84 -5.23 11.99
CA LYS A 21 16.49 -5.64 10.63
C LYS A 21 15.02 -6.00 10.55
N THR A 22 14.34 -5.44 9.53
CA THR A 22 12.93 -5.73 9.23
C THR A 22 12.81 -6.15 7.77
N MET A 23 12.00 -7.16 7.52
CA MET A 23 11.66 -7.62 6.17
C MET A 23 10.14 -7.68 6.05
N GLU A 24 9.63 -7.32 4.90
CA GLU A 24 8.20 -7.27 4.59
C GLU A 24 7.92 -8.17 3.39
N PHE A 25 6.84 -8.93 3.46
CA PHE A 25 6.43 -9.87 2.44
C PHE A 25 4.94 -9.73 2.17
N GLU A 26 4.55 -9.56 0.92
CA GLU A 26 3.14 -9.60 0.52
C GLU A 26 2.73 -11.03 0.19
N THR A 27 1.49 -11.37 0.55
CA THR A 27 0.90 -12.68 0.32
C THR A 27 -0.63 -12.58 0.28
N LYS A 28 -1.31 -13.67 -0.03
CA LYS A 28 -2.78 -13.78 0.03
C LYS A 28 -3.19 -14.92 0.94
N ILE A 29 -4.32 -14.74 1.60
CA ILE A 29 -4.97 -15.78 2.40
C ILE A 29 -5.72 -16.71 1.44
N THR A 30 -5.42 -17.99 1.49
CA THR A 30 -6.04 -19.01 0.62
C THR A 30 -7.12 -19.79 1.33
N GLU A 31 -6.93 -20.07 2.62
CA GLU A 31 -7.88 -20.82 3.44
C GLU A 31 -7.90 -20.27 4.87
N VAL A 32 -9.04 -20.42 5.57
CA VAL A 32 -9.21 -20.02 6.97
C VAL A 32 -9.78 -21.18 7.76
N ASP A 33 -9.11 -21.55 8.83
CA ASP A 33 -9.59 -22.53 9.82
C ASP A 33 -9.97 -21.78 11.10
N GLN A 34 -11.28 -21.63 11.28
CA GLN A 34 -11.84 -20.87 12.41
C GLN A 34 -11.66 -21.61 13.75
N GLU A 35 -11.67 -22.94 13.74
CA GLU A 35 -11.57 -23.73 14.96
C GLU A 35 -10.15 -23.70 15.56
N ASN A 36 -9.15 -23.80 14.68
CA ASN A 36 -7.74 -23.80 15.09
C ASN A 36 -7.10 -22.40 15.08
N HIS A 37 -7.83 -21.36 14.74
CA HIS A 37 -7.37 -19.99 14.60
C HIS A 37 -6.14 -19.89 13.69
N THR A 38 -6.21 -20.54 12.52
CA THR A 38 -5.13 -20.53 11.53
C THR A 38 -5.62 -20.07 10.17
N VAL A 39 -4.71 -19.49 9.43
CA VAL A 39 -4.92 -19.20 7.99
C VAL A 39 -3.79 -19.81 7.20
N LYS A 40 -4.13 -20.35 6.04
CA LYS A 40 -3.17 -20.74 5.01
C LYS A 40 -2.93 -19.56 4.11
N ILE A 41 -1.68 -19.30 3.79
CA ILE A 41 -1.25 -18.23 2.90
C ILE A 41 -0.47 -18.79 1.73
N GLU A 42 -0.42 -18.05 0.63
CA GLU A 42 0.49 -18.36 -0.47
C GLU A 42 1.93 -18.38 0.03
N ALA A 43 2.73 -19.30 -0.53
CA ALA A 43 4.10 -19.47 -0.08
C ALA A 43 4.95 -18.23 -0.35
N ILE A 44 5.54 -17.68 0.69
CA ILE A 44 6.46 -16.55 0.60
C ILE A 44 7.83 -17.10 0.16
N CYS A 45 8.24 -16.76 -1.06
CA CYS A 45 9.52 -17.16 -1.63
C CYS A 45 10.39 -15.93 -1.91
N ARG A 46 11.71 -16.10 -1.74
CA ARG A 46 12.73 -15.14 -2.12
C ARG A 46 13.83 -15.85 -2.91
N ASP A 47 14.15 -15.32 -4.08
CA ASP A 47 15.15 -15.92 -4.99
C ASP A 47 14.88 -17.42 -5.28
N GLY A 48 13.57 -17.77 -5.47
CA GLY A 48 13.12 -19.13 -5.71
C GLY A 48 13.15 -20.08 -4.51
N LYS A 49 13.50 -19.58 -3.31
CA LYS A 49 13.56 -20.37 -2.07
C LYS A 49 12.46 -19.93 -1.11
N LEU A 50 11.83 -20.92 -0.46
CA LEU A 50 10.84 -20.66 0.58
C LEU A 50 11.47 -19.93 1.77
N VAL A 51 10.84 -18.84 2.21
CA VAL A 51 11.29 -18.10 3.39
C VAL A 51 10.87 -18.85 4.66
N GLY A 52 11.83 -19.20 5.48
CA GLY A 52 11.57 -19.80 6.80
C GLY A 52 11.38 -18.73 7.87
N PHE A 53 10.36 -18.90 8.70
CA PHE A 53 10.04 -17.99 9.82
C PHE A 53 10.31 -18.62 11.19
N ASP A 54 10.77 -19.86 11.23
CA ASP A 54 11.11 -20.58 12.48
C ASP A 54 12.55 -20.25 12.89
N ILE A 55 12.77 -19.00 13.28
CA ILE A 55 14.09 -18.46 13.66
C ILE A 55 13.97 -17.87 15.06
N GLU A 56 14.87 -18.27 15.94
CA GLU A 56 14.91 -17.75 17.32
C GLU A 56 15.10 -16.22 17.36
N GLY A 57 14.26 -15.56 18.18
CA GLY A 57 14.28 -14.10 18.34
C GLY A 57 13.63 -13.31 17.21
N ILE A 58 12.93 -13.99 16.28
CA ILE A 58 12.11 -13.30 15.27
C ILE A 58 10.79 -12.84 15.88
N ILE A 59 10.41 -11.61 15.58
CA ILE A 59 9.09 -11.05 15.88
C ILE A 59 8.29 -11.02 14.59
N LEU A 60 7.12 -11.65 14.59
CA LEU A 60 6.24 -11.71 13.42
C LEU A 60 4.97 -10.92 13.68
N VAL A 61 4.59 -10.13 12.69
CA VAL A 61 3.35 -9.35 12.64
C VAL A 61 2.71 -9.58 11.29
N ILE A 62 1.40 -9.76 11.26
CA ILE A 62 0.65 -9.81 10.00
C ILE A 62 -0.33 -8.64 9.93
N TYR A 63 -0.33 -7.97 8.79
CA TYR A 63 -1.29 -6.94 8.43
C TYR A 63 -2.26 -7.53 7.41
N ILE A 64 -3.54 -7.43 7.67
CA ILE A 64 -4.60 -7.92 6.78
C ILE A 64 -5.42 -6.72 6.29
N ILE A 65 -5.62 -6.65 4.99
CA ILE A 65 -6.43 -5.60 4.36
C ILE A 65 -7.87 -6.09 4.31
N ASN A 66 -8.75 -5.41 5.02
CA ASN A 66 -10.19 -5.66 4.92
C ASN A 66 -10.76 -4.81 3.78
N PHE A 67 -11.26 -5.48 2.74
CA PHE A 67 -11.80 -4.81 1.56
C PHE A 67 -13.15 -4.11 1.83
N HIS A 68 -13.91 -4.55 2.83
CA HIS A 68 -15.22 -3.97 3.15
C HIS A 68 -15.12 -2.56 3.73
N ASP A 69 -14.14 -2.30 4.59
CA ASP A 69 -13.93 -1.00 5.23
C ASP A 69 -12.66 -0.29 4.76
N SER A 70 -11.91 -0.90 3.83
CA SER A 70 -10.63 -0.41 3.29
C SER A 70 -9.57 -0.13 4.36
N ARG A 71 -9.70 -0.76 5.53
CA ARG A 71 -8.76 -0.62 6.65
C ARG A 71 -7.75 -1.74 6.66
N VAL A 72 -6.63 -1.46 7.29
CA VAL A 72 -5.59 -2.44 7.56
C VAL A 72 -5.61 -2.78 9.04
N TYR A 73 -5.62 -4.07 9.33
CA TYR A 73 -5.63 -4.58 10.69
C TYR A 73 -4.34 -5.33 10.98
N GLN A 74 -3.70 -5.00 12.08
CA GLN A 74 -2.48 -5.60 12.56
C GLN A 74 -2.80 -6.66 13.60
N PHE A 75 -2.30 -7.87 13.38
CA PHE A 75 -2.29 -8.95 14.37
C PHE A 75 -0.86 -9.22 14.81
N ASN A 76 -0.66 -9.18 16.11
CA ASN A 76 0.62 -9.53 16.74
C ASN A 76 0.57 -10.95 17.30
N ASN A 77 1.71 -11.43 17.78
CA ASN A 77 1.83 -12.76 18.39
C ASN A 77 1.34 -13.88 17.46
N ILE A 78 1.81 -13.86 16.24
CA ILE A 78 1.58 -14.93 15.27
C ILE A 78 2.80 -15.84 15.19
N SER A 79 2.58 -17.04 14.70
CA SER A 79 3.67 -17.95 14.25
C SER A 79 3.38 -18.43 12.84
N ILE A 80 4.41 -18.69 12.06
CA ILE A 80 4.29 -19.16 10.67
C ILE A 80 5.10 -20.43 10.52
N ARG A 81 4.45 -21.48 10.01
CA ARG A 81 5.08 -22.75 9.67
C ARG A 81 4.92 -23.02 8.18
N SER A 82 5.96 -23.58 7.59
CA SER A 82 6.01 -23.93 6.17
C SER A 82 5.72 -25.40 5.98
N PHE A 83 4.95 -25.72 4.97
CA PHE A 83 4.57 -27.09 4.62
C PHE A 83 4.80 -27.34 3.13
N LYS A 84 5.08 -28.60 2.80
CA LYS A 84 5.17 -29.09 1.42
C LYS A 84 4.13 -30.18 1.22
N CYS A 85 3.29 -30.00 0.23
CA CYS A 85 2.32 -31.02 -0.16
C CYS A 85 2.98 -32.21 -0.90
N ALA A 86 2.27 -33.30 -1.03
CA ALA A 86 2.71 -34.49 -1.76
C ALA A 86 2.96 -34.22 -3.25
N ASP A 87 2.24 -33.28 -3.84
CA ASP A 87 2.40 -32.81 -5.22
C ASP A 87 3.59 -31.83 -5.41
N GLY A 88 4.30 -31.52 -4.32
CA GLY A 88 5.44 -30.62 -4.33
C GLY A 88 5.07 -29.13 -4.13
N SER A 89 3.79 -28.77 -4.10
CA SER A 89 3.35 -27.41 -3.81
C SER A 89 3.74 -27.01 -2.38
N LEU A 90 4.06 -25.73 -2.23
CA LEU A 90 4.47 -25.13 -0.95
C LEU A 90 3.37 -24.20 -0.45
N TYR A 91 3.12 -24.23 0.85
CA TYR A 91 2.23 -23.28 1.51
C TYR A 91 2.72 -22.98 2.92
N GLN A 92 2.19 -21.92 3.51
CA GLN A 92 2.51 -21.54 4.88
C GLN A 92 1.23 -21.39 5.68
N VAL A 93 1.30 -21.79 6.96
CA VAL A 93 0.18 -21.66 7.90
C VAL A 93 0.57 -20.65 8.96
N VAL A 94 -0.26 -19.63 9.10
CA VAL A 94 -0.16 -18.62 10.16
C VAL A 94 -1.09 -19.01 11.28
N THR A 95 -0.57 -19.15 12.49
CA THR A 95 -1.35 -19.37 13.69
C THR A 95 -1.46 -18.08 14.49
N PHE A 96 -2.69 -17.71 14.87
CA PHE A 96 -2.99 -16.50 15.63
C PHE A 96 -3.16 -16.84 17.11
N LYS A 97 -2.35 -16.20 17.96
CA LYS A 97 -2.49 -16.29 19.43
C LYS A 97 -3.44 -15.22 20.00
N SER A 98 -3.65 -14.14 19.24
CA SER A 98 -4.61 -13.09 19.56
C SER A 98 -5.62 -12.98 18.42
N LEU A 99 -6.90 -13.04 18.77
CA LEU A 99 -8.00 -13.01 17.79
C LEU A 99 -8.46 -11.60 17.43
N GLU A 100 -7.93 -10.58 18.13
CA GLU A 100 -8.27 -9.18 17.90
C GLU A 100 -7.16 -8.46 17.16
N GLY A 101 -7.45 -8.07 15.91
CA GLY A 101 -6.62 -7.20 15.10
C GLY A 101 -6.90 -5.73 15.40
N LYS A 102 -5.84 -4.95 15.62
CA LYS A 102 -5.92 -3.50 15.83
C LYS A 102 -5.82 -2.78 14.51
N VAL A 103 -6.59 -1.70 14.32
CA VAL A 103 -6.44 -0.83 13.15
C VAL A 103 -5.01 -0.31 13.09
N ALA A 104 -4.35 -0.57 11.97
CA ALA A 104 -2.98 -0.16 11.75
C ALA A 104 -2.90 0.88 10.64
N ASN A 105 -2.19 1.96 10.92
CA ASN A 105 -1.79 2.90 9.90
C ASN A 105 -0.40 2.53 9.38
N ARG A 106 -0.33 1.78 8.28
CA ARG A 106 0.95 1.41 7.64
C ARG A 106 1.63 2.58 6.93
N ARG A 107 0.91 3.68 6.75
CA ARG A 107 1.41 4.83 6.02
C ARG A 107 2.15 5.74 6.98
N GLY A 108 3.46 5.85 6.80
CA GLY A 108 4.29 6.81 7.55
C GLY A 108 3.97 8.28 7.22
N ALA A 109 3.22 8.53 6.15
CA ALA A 109 2.81 9.86 5.74
C ALA A 109 1.33 9.91 5.34
N VAL A 110 0.68 10.99 5.68
CA VAL A 110 -0.69 11.30 5.25
C VAL A 110 -0.72 11.44 3.74
N ARG A 111 -1.76 10.91 3.11
CA ARG A 111 -2.02 11.07 1.68
C ARG A 111 -3.24 11.94 1.47
N VAL A 112 -3.14 12.83 0.52
CA VAL A 112 -4.23 13.72 0.12
C VAL A 112 -4.60 13.42 -1.32
N TRP A 113 -5.85 13.08 -1.54
CA TRP A 113 -6.40 12.94 -2.89
C TRP A 113 -6.41 14.29 -3.60
N LEU A 114 -5.90 14.33 -4.82
CA LEU A 114 -5.90 15.52 -5.67
C LEU A 114 -6.92 15.40 -6.80
N GLY A 115 -6.86 14.34 -7.60
CA GLY A 115 -7.74 14.13 -8.75
C GLY A 115 -7.55 15.20 -9.83
N THR A 116 -6.32 15.71 -10.02
CA THR A 116 -6.01 16.79 -10.93
C THR A 116 -5.23 16.31 -12.15
N GLU A 117 -5.44 16.97 -13.27
CA GLU A 117 -4.67 16.71 -14.48
C GLU A 117 -3.19 17.07 -14.28
N GLY A 118 -2.32 16.32 -14.93
CA GLY A 118 -0.88 16.52 -14.89
C GLY A 118 -0.22 15.86 -16.08
N LYS A 119 1.10 15.90 -16.09
CA LYS A 119 1.94 15.27 -17.11
C LYS A 119 3.06 14.49 -16.45
N VAL A 120 3.48 13.41 -17.09
CA VAL A 120 4.66 12.64 -16.71
C VAL A 120 5.65 12.57 -17.87
N VAL A 121 6.92 12.72 -17.52
CA VAL A 121 8.06 12.42 -18.40
C VAL A 121 8.72 11.16 -17.86
N LEU A 122 8.92 10.16 -18.70
CA LEU A 122 9.42 8.83 -18.34
C LEU A 122 10.93 8.72 -18.61
N GLY A 123 11.71 8.33 -17.60
CA GLY A 123 13.13 8.10 -17.73
C GLY A 123 13.87 9.31 -18.31
N ASN A 124 14.60 9.06 -19.40
CA ASN A 124 15.33 10.08 -20.16
C ASN A 124 14.58 10.58 -21.41
N GLN A 125 13.30 10.22 -21.54
CA GLN A 125 12.48 10.68 -22.66
C GLN A 125 12.26 12.19 -22.57
N LYS A 126 11.87 12.81 -23.69
CA LYS A 126 11.46 14.23 -23.73
C LYS A 126 9.95 14.38 -23.88
N GLU A 127 9.27 13.27 -24.14
CA GLU A 127 7.85 13.23 -24.37
C GLU A 127 7.09 13.34 -23.05
N GLU A 128 6.08 14.19 -23.04
CA GLU A 128 5.16 14.37 -21.92
C GLU A 128 3.89 13.56 -22.18
N HIS A 129 3.55 12.66 -21.25
CA HIS A 129 2.32 11.88 -21.32
C HIS A 129 1.28 12.50 -20.37
N PRO A 130 0.02 12.70 -20.81
CA PRO A 130 -1.06 13.18 -19.93
C PRO A 130 -1.40 12.12 -18.88
N VAL A 131 -1.61 12.57 -17.65
CA VAL A 131 -1.95 11.69 -16.52
C VAL A 131 -2.92 12.38 -15.57
N ILE A 132 -3.60 11.59 -14.73
CA ILE A 132 -4.36 12.12 -13.59
C ILE A 132 -3.56 11.88 -12.32
N ILE A 133 -3.16 12.95 -11.65
CA ILE A 133 -2.53 12.87 -10.33
C ILE A 133 -3.60 12.43 -9.33
N LYS A 134 -3.45 11.22 -8.79
CA LYS A 134 -4.43 10.61 -7.89
C LYS A 134 -4.31 11.13 -6.46
N ASP A 135 -3.16 10.92 -5.85
CA ASP A 135 -2.88 11.36 -4.48
C ASP A 135 -1.40 11.74 -4.30
N ILE A 136 -1.14 12.55 -3.29
CA ILE A 136 0.20 12.97 -2.89
C ILE A 136 0.38 12.83 -1.38
N SER A 137 1.61 12.54 -0.94
CA SER A 137 2.04 12.51 0.46
C SER A 137 3.38 13.22 0.61
N ALA A 138 3.90 13.33 1.82
CA ALA A 138 5.24 13.86 2.06
C ALA A 138 6.36 13.05 1.39
N THR A 139 6.15 11.76 1.14
CA THR A 139 7.19 10.84 0.65
C THR A 139 6.96 10.32 -0.77
N GLY A 140 5.83 10.65 -1.39
CA GLY A 140 5.52 10.13 -2.72
C GLY A 140 4.20 10.62 -3.29
N ILE A 141 3.95 10.22 -4.53
CA ILE A 141 2.81 10.63 -5.34
C ILE A 141 2.28 9.42 -6.09
N SER A 142 0.99 9.40 -6.40
CA SER A 142 0.42 8.42 -7.32
C SER A 142 -0.29 9.09 -8.48
N PHE A 143 -0.23 8.46 -9.64
CA PHE A 143 -0.92 8.92 -10.85
C PHE A 143 -1.56 7.75 -11.59
N VAL A 144 -2.49 8.08 -12.46
CA VAL A 144 -3.18 7.15 -13.36
C VAL A 144 -2.84 7.54 -14.78
N CYS A 145 -2.47 6.58 -15.60
CA CYS A 145 -2.34 6.75 -17.05
C CYS A 145 -2.98 5.57 -17.78
N ASP A 146 -3.10 5.70 -19.09
CA ASP A 146 -3.60 4.64 -19.95
C ASP A 146 -2.60 3.49 -20.05
N GLU A 147 -3.10 2.26 -20.33
CA GLU A 147 -2.30 1.03 -20.35
C GLU A 147 -1.17 1.07 -21.39
N ASP A 148 -1.34 1.82 -22.47
CA ASP A 148 -0.34 1.95 -23.55
C ASP A 148 0.94 2.71 -23.13
N THR A 149 0.97 3.26 -21.92
CA THR A 149 2.13 4.00 -21.44
C THR A 149 3.15 3.05 -20.80
N GLU A 150 4.28 2.84 -21.45
CA GLU A 150 5.34 1.92 -20.98
C GLU A 150 6.07 2.46 -19.75
N VAL A 151 5.52 2.16 -18.56
CA VAL A 151 6.10 2.56 -17.27
C VAL A 151 6.63 1.33 -16.54
N GLU A 152 7.93 1.31 -16.25
CA GLU A 152 8.59 0.19 -15.59
C GLU A 152 8.83 0.46 -14.09
N MET A 153 8.91 -0.63 -13.31
CA MET A 153 9.31 -0.57 -11.90
C MET A 153 10.74 -0.04 -11.75
N GLY A 154 10.92 0.89 -10.83
CA GLY A 154 12.23 1.54 -10.60
C GLY A 154 12.53 2.69 -11.56
N MET A 155 11.73 2.91 -12.61
CA MET A 155 11.94 3.98 -13.59
C MET A 155 11.90 5.34 -12.90
N PRO A 156 12.90 6.22 -13.13
CA PRO A 156 12.84 7.61 -12.72
C PRO A 156 11.84 8.36 -13.57
N ILE A 157 11.04 9.23 -12.96
CA ILE A 157 10.04 10.03 -13.64
C ILE A 157 10.07 11.47 -13.15
N THR A 158 9.62 12.37 -14.01
CA THR A 158 9.30 13.75 -13.64
C THR A 158 7.81 13.98 -13.83
N LEU A 159 7.11 14.30 -12.75
CA LEU A 159 5.68 14.63 -12.77
C LEU A 159 5.49 16.14 -12.66
N SER A 160 4.58 16.69 -13.45
CA SER A 160 4.20 18.10 -13.38
C SER A 160 2.68 18.23 -13.29
N PHE A 161 2.21 19.15 -12.45
CA PHE A 161 0.79 19.52 -12.36
C PHE A 161 0.64 20.96 -11.84
N PHE A 162 -0.54 21.51 -12.02
CA PHE A 162 -0.90 22.85 -11.51
C PHE A 162 -2.05 22.73 -10.51
N ASP A 163 -1.88 23.30 -9.32
CA ASP A 163 -2.95 23.39 -8.34
C ASP A 163 -3.66 24.75 -8.49
N GLU A 164 -4.84 24.72 -9.08
CA GLU A 164 -5.63 25.93 -9.36
C GLU A 164 -6.03 26.70 -8.10
N LYS A 165 -6.29 26.00 -6.98
CA LYS A 165 -6.76 26.64 -5.74
C LYS A 165 -5.72 27.56 -5.11
N ILE A 166 -4.45 27.21 -5.24
CA ILE A 166 -3.33 28.00 -4.70
C ILE A 166 -2.50 28.65 -5.82
N CYS A 167 -2.94 28.52 -7.09
CA CYS A 167 -2.26 29.04 -8.28
C CYS A 167 -0.77 28.68 -8.33
N ARG A 168 -0.43 27.40 -8.10
CA ARG A 168 0.96 26.96 -7.98
C ARG A 168 1.28 25.77 -8.88
N PRO A 169 2.36 25.86 -9.72
CA PRO A 169 2.89 24.71 -10.41
C PRO A 169 3.76 23.83 -9.49
N PHE A 170 3.74 22.54 -9.78
CA PHE A 170 4.60 21.53 -9.15
C PHE A 170 5.35 20.77 -10.21
N ILE A 171 6.64 20.56 -10.00
CA ILE A 171 7.50 19.67 -10.77
C ILE A 171 8.21 18.78 -9.78
N LEU A 172 7.99 17.47 -9.86
CA LEU A 172 8.38 16.50 -8.85
C LEU A 172 9.13 15.33 -9.50
N ASN A 173 10.33 15.04 -8.97
CA ASN A 173 11.12 13.88 -9.38
C ASN A 173 10.84 12.72 -8.44
N ALA A 174 10.55 11.56 -9.01
CA ALA A 174 10.21 10.35 -8.28
C ALA A 174 10.67 9.10 -9.03
N ASN A 175 10.64 7.96 -8.32
CA ASN A 175 10.83 6.65 -8.94
C ASN A 175 9.58 5.80 -8.75
N VAL A 176 9.20 5.06 -9.78
CA VAL A 176 8.07 4.12 -9.73
C VAL A 176 8.39 2.98 -8.76
N VAL A 177 7.53 2.76 -7.76
CA VAL A 177 7.75 1.72 -6.75
C VAL A 177 6.66 0.66 -6.71
N ARG A 178 5.54 0.89 -7.40
CA ARG A 178 4.44 -0.08 -7.54
C ARG A 178 3.51 0.34 -8.66
N TYR A 179 2.75 -0.61 -9.16
CA TYR A 179 1.58 -0.36 -10.01
C TYR A 179 0.42 -1.29 -9.64
N ALA A 180 -0.76 -0.94 -10.05
CA ALA A 180 -1.96 -1.77 -9.93
C ALA A 180 -2.92 -1.41 -11.05
N ASP A 181 -3.49 -2.43 -11.70
CA ASP A 181 -4.52 -2.25 -12.70
C ASP A 181 -5.80 -1.74 -12.03
N LEU A 182 -6.51 -0.88 -12.72
CA LEU A 182 -7.88 -0.54 -12.34
C LEU A 182 -8.84 -1.65 -12.82
N GLU A 183 -10.01 -1.73 -12.20
CA GLU A 183 -11.01 -2.75 -12.51
C GLU A 183 -11.46 -2.73 -13.98
N ASP A 184 -11.32 -1.60 -14.66
CA ASP A 184 -11.66 -1.43 -16.08
C ASP A 184 -10.59 -2.00 -17.03
N HIS A 185 -9.42 -2.41 -16.53
CA HIS A 185 -8.27 -2.91 -17.29
C HIS A 185 -7.81 -2.00 -18.44
N THR A 186 -8.19 -0.74 -18.43
CA THR A 186 -7.79 0.25 -19.44
C THR A 186 -6.80 1.27 -18.90
N ARG A 187 -6.66 1.31 -17.56
CA ARG A 187 -5.82 2.28 -16.87
C ARG A 187 -5.05 1.64 -15.74
N ILE A 188 -3.86 2.14 -15.53
CA ILE A 188 -2.93 1.67 -14.50
C ILE A 188 -2.67 2.79 -13.50
N VAL A 189 -2.71 2.45 -12.22
CA VAL A 189 -2.31 3.33 -11.12
C VAL A 189 -0.86 3.08 -10.78
N TYR A 190 -0.01 4.07 -10.94
CA TYR A 190 1.39 4.01 -10.52
C TYR A 190 1.58 4.73 -9.19
N GLY A 191 2.28 4.08 -8.26
CA GLY A 191 2.73 4.68 -7.01
C GLY A 191 4.21 4.96 -7.08
N CYS A 192 4.62 6.19 -6.74
CA CYS A 192 5.98 6.66 -6.88
C CYS A 192 6.50 7.20 -5.54
N ARG A 193 7.79 7.01 -5.30
CA ARG A 193 8.50 7.57 -4.17
C ARG A 193 9.34 8.75 -4.64
N PHE A 194 9.29 9.87 -3.95
CA PHE A 194 10.14 11.03 -4.27
C PHE A 194 11.62 10.69 -4.14
N SER A 195 12.43 11.24 -5.02
CA SER A 195 13.89 11.06 -5.01
C SER A 195 14.56 11.78 -3.83
N SER A 196 13.89 12.80 -3.26
CA SER A 196 14.35 13.53 -2.08
C SER A 196 13.15 14.02 -1.27
N GLU A 197 13.35 14.16 0.03
CA GLU A 197 12.37 14.81 0.92
C GLU A 197 12.29 16.31 0.65
N SER A 198 11.08 16.87 0.78
CA SER A 198 10.83 18.30 0.56
C SER A 198 9.88 18.85 1.61
N ASP A 199 10.37 19.82 2.38
CA ASP A 199 9.55 20.57 3.35
C ASP A 199 8.40 21.31 2.67
N ALA A 200 8.59 21.76 1.43
CA ALA A 200 7.56 22.42 0.65
C ALA A 200 6.39 21.48 0.33
N ILE A 201 6.68 20.21 -0.02
CA ILE A 201 5.67 19.20 -0.26
C ILE A 201 4.99 18.79 1.04
N SER A 202 5.74 18.60 2.12
CA SER A 202 5.17 18.29 3.44
C SER A 202 4.19 19.38 3.91
N ARG A 203 4.55 20.66 3.76
CA ARG A 203 3.66 21.78 4.06
C ARG A 203 2.40 21.77 3.18
N TYR A 204 2.56 21.61 1.89
CA TYR A 204 1.44 21.52 0.94
C TYR A 204 0.46 20.40 1.30
N VAL A 205 0.95 19.19 1.59
CA VAL A 205 0.11 18.05 2.00
C VAL A 205 -0.66 18.37 3.29
N ASN A 206 0.00 18.98 4.28
CA ASN A 206 -0.63 19.35 5.55
C ASN A 206 -1.71 20.44 5.35
N GLU A 207 -1.48 21.42 4.48
CA GLU A 207 -2.48 22.44 4.14
C GLU A 207 -3.71 21.82 3.48
N LYS A 208 -3.52 20.98 2.48
CA LYS A 208 -4.62 20.27 1.80
C LYS A 208 -5.39 19.34 2.75
N GLN A 209 -4.71 18.70 3.69
CA GLN A 209 -5.39 17.91 4.72
C GLN A 209 -6.28 18.77 5.62
N ARG A 210 -5.78 19.93 6.06
CA ARG A 210 -6.56 20.86 6.87
C ARG A 210 -7.79 21.38 6.14
N GLU A 211 -7.67 21.70 4.84
CA GLU A 211 -8.79 22.11 4.00
C GLU A 211 -9.88 21.03 3.94
N LYS A 212 -9.49 19.77 3.71
CA LYS A 212 -10.44 18.64 3.70
C LYS A 212 -11.15 18.45 5.03
N LEU A 213 -10.42 18.51 6.14
CA LEU A 213 -11.02 18.38 7.47
C LEU A 213 -11.99 19.50 7.80
N LYS A 214 -11.72 20.73 7.34
CA LYS A 214 -12.65 21.86 7.49
C LYS A 214 -13.93 21.63 6.65
N ALA A 215 -13.80 21.21 5.40
CA ALA A 215 -14.94 20.93 4.52
C ALA A 215 -15.85 19.83 5.08
N THR A 216 -15.29 18.74 5.61
CA THR A 216 -16.06 17.66 6.23
C THR A 216 -16.84 18.14 7.46
N ARG A 217 -16.25 18.97 8.33
CA ARG A 217 -16.90 19.50 9.51
C ARG A 217 -18.07 20.44 9.17
N THR A 218 -17.97 21.18 8.08
CA THR A 218 -19.03 22.10 7.62
C THR A 218 -20.24 21.31 7.11
N VAL A 219 -20.04 20.18 6.45
CA VAL A 219 -21.12 19.30 5.99
C VAL A 219 -21.83 18.65 7.19
N ASP A 220 -21.11 18.12 8.16
CA ASP A 220 -21.71 17.49 9.36
C ASP A 220 -22.53 18.48 10.21
N SER A 221 -22.20 19.75 10.20
CA SER A 221 -22.96 20.78 10.92
C SER A 221 -24.28 21.14 10.26
N HIS A 222 -24.43 20.93 8.94
CA HIS A 222 -25.68 21.18 8.20
C HIS A 222 -26.70 20.05 8.33
N TYR A 223 -26.27 18.82 8.70
CA TYR A 223 -27.17 17.68 8.90
C TYR A 223 -27.63 17.48 10.34
N ARG A 224 -27.19 18.32 11.29
CA ARG A 224 -27.57 18.25 12.73
C ARG A 224 -28.39 19.46 13.19
N GLY A 225 -28.90 20.27 12.27
CA GLY A 225 -29.78 21.40 12.51
C GLY A 225 -31.25 21.09 12.20
#